data_b97ba8834430632bbb878803e15a7748
#
_entry.id   b97ba8834430632bbb878803e15a7748
#
_cell.length_a   1.000
_cell.length_b   1.000
_cell.length_c   1.000
_cell.angle_alpha   90.00
_cell.angle_beta   90.00
_cell.angle_gamma   90.00
#
_symmetry.space_group_name_H-M   'P 1'
#
loop_
_entity.id
_entity.type
_entity.pdbx_description
1 polymer ?
#
loop_
_entity_poly.entity_id
_entity_poly.type
_entity_poly.pdbx_seq_one_letter_code
_entity_poly.pdbx_strand_id
1 'polypeptide(L)'
;MRTFREDFLWGGATAANQYEGAWDTDGKGASVSDHCTNGSHTCPKRVTPEFEEGTLYPSRDATDFYHHYKEDIALAAEMGFKVFRMSINWTRIFPTGMEEEPNEAGLAFYDRVFDELAKYSIEPLVTISHYELPYGLVEAYNGWYGREVIDHFMRYVEVIFDRYQDKVKYWLTFNEINSGTMPMGAVLSLGTIRGYNGPVTEVPDEPQIRFQGLHHQFLASAKAIRLAHEKYPQFKMGNMNLFATKYPYTCNPADVLECQKQMRIVNWFCSDVQARGYYPTYIERYFDEKGIKIAKEPGDDEILRNGTIDFYTFSYYMSACETADPEVTAKSGGNLVGAVTNPYLKASDWGWQIDPEGLRYTLNEIWDRYQLPLMVVENGLGARDELTEDGKVHDSYRIDYLEKHIAQMAEAVRDGVDLMGYTPWGWIDVVSASTGEMAKRYGFVYVKKYDDGTGDLSRLRKDSFYWYQNVIRENGTGASRGQGICRSRSEDHQRRRFYRRG
;
A
#
# COMPACT_ATOMS: atom_id res chain seq x y z
N MET A 1 26.43 4.33 -17.57
CA MET A 1 25.07 4.85 -17.32
C MET A 1 24.68 4.44 -15.92
N ARG A 2 24.04 5.30 -15.10
CA ARG A 2 23.50 4.86 -13.80
C ARG A 2 22.40 3.84 -14.08
N THR A 3 22.51 2.69 -13.44
CA THR A 3 21.52 1.61 -13.36
C THR A 3 21.09 1.52 -11.90
N PHE A 4 20.19 0.60 -11.57
CA PHE A 4 19.91 0.33 -10.16
C PHE A 4 21.21 -0.04 -9.40
N ARG A 5 21.29 0.35 -8.14
CA ARG A 5 22.45 0.06 -7.27
C ARG A 5 22.62 -1.48 -7.11
N GLU A 6 23.84 -1.94 -6.81
CA GLU A 6 24.11 -3.40 -6.70
C GLU A 6 23.34 -4.06 -5.55
N ASP A 7 23.12 -3.31 -4.46
CA ASP A 7 22.37 -3.71 -3.28
C ASP A 7 20.88 -3.33 -3.36
N PHE A 8 20.33 -3.14 -4.57
CA PHE A 8 18.92 -2.80 -4.78
C PHE A 8 18.00 -3.89 -4.21
N LEU A 9 17.04 -3.47 -3.39
CA LEU A 9 16.11 -4.35 -2.70
C LEU A 9 14.94 -4.74 -3.61
N TRP A 10 15.15 -5.73 -4.46
CA TRP A 10 14.10 -6.37 -5.24
C TRP A 10 13.29 -7.32 -4.38
N GLY A 11 11.95 -7.25 -4.43
CA GLY A 11 11.12 -8.16 -3.65
C GLY A 11 9.66 -8.13 -4.01
N GLY A 12 8.80 -8.35 -3.04
CA GLY A 12 7.35 -8.26 -3.17
C GLY A 12 6.68 -7.88 -1.87
N ALA A 13 5.44 -7.39 -1.95
CA ALA A 13 4.69 -6.87 -0.82
C ALA A 13 3.39 -7.62 -0.57
N THR A 14 3.04 -7.78 0.69
CA THR A 14 1.77 -8.30 1.19
C THR A 14 1.31 -7.52 2.43
N ALA A 15 0.06 -7.75 2.85
CA ALA A 15 -0.49 -7.27 4.11
C ALA A 15 -1.18 -8.41 4.86
N ALA A 16 -1.02 -8.46 6.17
CA ALA A 16 -1.53 -9.54 7.01
C ALA A 16 -3.04 -9.77 6.84
N ASN A 17 -3.83 -8.70 6.82
CA ASN A 17 -5.29 -8.78 6.68
C ASN A 17 -5.79 -9.34 5.34
N GLN A 18 -4.95 -9.34 4.30
CA GLN A 18 -5.29 -9.82 2.95
C GLN A 18 -4.65 -11.17 2.63
N TYR A 19 -3.74 -11.64 3.49
CA TYR A 19 -2.84 -12.74 3.19
C TYR A 19 -2.83 -13.85 4.24
N GLU A 20 -2.75 -13.49 5.55
CA GLU A 20 -2.50 -14.46 6.62
C GLU A 20 -3.61 -15.47 6.82
N GLY A 21 -4.87 -15.03 6.90
CA GLY A 21 -5.96 -15.90 7.33
C GLY A 21 -5.86 -16.32 8.80
N ALA A 22 -6.39 -17.50 9.14
CA ALA A 22 -6.36 -18.08 10.48
C ALA A 22 -6.80 -17.06 11.56
N TRP A 23 -7.94 -16.40 11.33
CA TRP A 23 -8.41 -15.23 12.07
C TRP A 23 -8.76 -15.52 13.56
N ASP A 24 -9.10 -16.77 13.90
CA ASP A 24 -9.47 -17.22 15.23
C ASP A 24 -8.46 -18.21 15.84
N THR A 25 -7.26 -18.31 15.22
CA THR A 25 -6.23 -19.28 15.61
C THR A 25 -5.24 -18.64 16.58
N ASP A 26 -4.79 -19.43 17.59
CA ASP A 26 -3.77 -19.06 18.57
C ASP A 26 -4.08 -17.74 19.32
N GLY A 27 -5.37 -17.50 19.60
CA GLY A 27 -5.81 -16.37 20.39
C GLY A 27 -5.83 -15.02 19.68
N LYS A 28 -5.75 -14.99 18.33
CA LYS A 28 -5.91 -13.76 17.55
C LYS A 28 -7.31 -13.17 17.81
N GLY A 29 -7.35 -11.84 17.97
CA GLY A 29 -8.59 -11.08 18.02
C GLY A 29 -9.02 -10.54 16.65
N ALA A 30 -10.22 -9.94 16.61
CA ALA A 30 -10.74 -9.34 15.39
C ALA A 30 -10.17 -7.94 15.14
N SER A 31 -9.79 -7.66 13.91
CA SER A 31 -9.44 -6.33 13.42
C SER A 31 -10.59 -5.69 12.64
N VAL A 32 -10.48 -4.40 12.32
CA VAL A 32 -11.44 -3.71 11.42
C VAL A 32 -11.61 -4.48 10.11
N SER A 33 -10.54 -5.04 9.55
CA SER A 33 -10.60 -5.80 8.30
C SER A 33 -11.41 -7.10 8.44
N ASP A 34 -11.40 -7.75 9.60
CA ASP A 34 -12.18 -8.95 9.88
C ASP A 34 -13.69 -8.68 9.99
N HIS A 35 -14.07 -7.41 10.19
CA HIS A 35 -15.44 -6.91 10.17
C HIS A 35 -15.92 -6.41 8.80
N CYS A 36 -15.08 -6.54 7.76
CA CYS A 36 -15.44 -6.18 6.40
C CYS A 36 -15.94 -7.41 5.62
N THR A 37 -17.16 -7.34 5.08
CA THR A 37 -17.74 -8.39 4.26
C THR A 37 -17.04 -8.49 2.91
N ASN A 38 -17.29 -9.56 2.15
CA ASN A 38 -16.97 -9.57 0.72
C ASN A 38 -17.78 -8.50 -0.03
N GLY A 39 -17.26 -8.11 -1.16
CA GLY A 39 -17.90 -7.21 -2.12
C GLY A 39 -17.47 -7.56 -3.53
N SER A 40 -17.64 -6.64 -4.45
CA SER A 40 -17.23 -6.78 -5.85
C SER A 40 -16.97 -5.41 -6.47
N HIS A 41 -16.51 -5.40 -7.72
CA HIS A 41 -16.40 -4.16 -8.49
C HIS A 41 -17.72 -3.35 -8.58
N THR A 42 -18.85 -4.02 -8.51
CA THR A 42 -20.20 -3.41 -8.64
C THR A 42 -20.99 -3.36 -7.33
N CYS A 43 -20.54 -4.05 -6.30
CA CYS A 43 -21.21 -4.11 -4.99
C CYS A 43 -20.16 -3.83 -3.89
N PRO A 44 -20.21 -2.65 -3.25
CA PRO A 44 -19.25 -2.31 -2.21
C PRO A 44 -19.30 -3.31 -1.05
N LYS A 45 -18.15 -3.67 -0.49
CA LYS A 45 -18.07 -4.37 0.79
C LYS A 45 -18.67 -3.51 1.90
N ARG A 46 -19.15 -4.15 2.97
CA ARG A 46 -19.75 -3.49 4.13
C ARG A 46 -18.89 -3.68 5.37
N VAL A 47 -18.96 -2.73 6.28
CA VAL A 47 -18.55 -2.93 7.67
C VAL A 47 -19.76 -3.41 8.45
N THR A 48 -19.59 -4.42 9.30
CA THR A 48 -20.62 -4.93 10.20
C THR A 48 -20.07 -4.96 11.63
N PRO A 49 -20.71 -4.29 12.63
CA PRO A 49 -20.24 -4.28 14.02
C PRO A 49 -20.24 -5.70 14.62
N GLU A 50 -21.23 -6.50 14.24
CA GLU A 50 -21.35 -7.90 14.63
C GLU A 50 -21.21 -8.80 13.39
N PHE A 51 -20.79 -10.04 13.61
CA PHE A 51 -20.66 -11.00 12.53
C PHE A 51 -22.03 -11.57 12.14
N GLU A 52 -22.34 -11.49 10.86
CA GLU A 52 -23.61 -11.96 10.29
C GLU A 52 -23.45 -13.43 9.85
N GLU A 53 -24.38 -14.29 10.29
CA GLU A 53 -24.39 -15.70 9.88
C GLU A 53 -24.59 -15.83 8.36
N GLY A 54 -23.79 -16.69 7.74
CA GLY A 54 -23.85 -16.91 6.27
C GLY A 54 -23.18 -15.81 5.43
N THR A 55 -22.62 -14.77 6.06
CA THR A 55 -21.87 -13.72 5.37
C THR A 55 -20.38 -14.06 5.27
N LEU A 56 -19.79 -13.88 4.10
CA LEU A 56 -18.35 -14.06 3.90
C LEU A 56 -17.57 -12.83 4.37
N TYR A 57 -16.50 -13.09 5.12
CA TYR A 57 -15.52 -12.11 5.57
C TYR A 57 -14.14 -12.52 5.04
N PRO A 58 -13.74 -12.05 3.85
CA PRO A 58 -12.60 -12.59 3.12
C PRO A 58 -11.27 -12.54 3.88
N SER A 59 -11.07 -11.52 4.74
CA SER A 59 -9.83 -11.35 5.53
C SER A 59 -9.61 -12.47 6.55
N ARG A 60 -10.68 -13.18 6.97
CA ARG A 60 -10.60 -14.24 7.99
C ARG A 60 -9.81 -15.45 7.50
N ASP A 61 -10.06 -15.85 6.26
CA ASP A 61 -9.37 -16.98 5.65
C ASP A 61 -8.21 -16.50 4.79
N ALA A 62 -8.36 -15.32 4.17
CA ALA A 62 -7.42 -14.73 3.24
C ALA A 62 -6.87 -15.77 2.25
N THR A 63 -5.56 -15.91 2.12
CA THR A 63 -4.93 -16.99 1.34
C THR A 63 -4.14 -17.95 2.21
N ASP A 64 -4.39 -17.90 3.53
CA ASP A 64 -3.87 -18.82 4.54
C ASP A 64 -2.34 -18.89 4.60
N PHE A 65 -1.68 -17.76 4.55
CA PHE A 65 -0.23 -17.69 4.76
C PHE A 65 0.18 -18.25 6.13
N TYR A 66 -0.70 -18.15 7.13
CA TYR A 66 -0.44 -18.66 8.47
C TYR A 66 0.02 -20.12 8.46
N HIS A 67 -0.61 -20.95 7.63
CA HIS A 67 -0.26 -22.37 7.50
C HIS A 67 0.73 -22.62 6.33
N HIS A 68 0.74 -21.75 5.30
CA HIS A 68 1.54 -21.91 4.08
C HIS A 68 2.83 -21.08 4.04
N TYR A 69 3.21 -20.36 5.12
CA TYR A 69 4.33 -19.41 5.10
C TYR A 69 5.66 -20.00 4.59
N LYS A 70 5.94 -21.29 4.88
CA LYS A 70 7.17 -21.95 4.39
C LYS A 70 7.16 -22.15 2.88
N GLU A 71 6.03 -22.56 2.32
CA GLU A 71 5.86 -22.73 0.88
C GLU A 71 5.96 -21.39 0.17
N ASP A 72 5.25 -20.39 0.66
CA ASP A 72 5.22 -19.06 0.07
C ASP A 72 6.60 -18.38 0.14
N ILE A 73 7.30 -18.46 1.27
CA ILE A 73 8.67 -17.93 1.40
C ILE A 73 9.66 -18.67 0.47
N ALA A 74 9.50 -20.00 0.28
CA ALA A 74 10.31 -20.74 -0.67
C ALA A 74 10.07 -20.28 -2.12
N LEU A 75 8.84 -19.94 -2.50
CA LEU A 75 8.51 -19.37 -3.81
C LEU A 75 9.13 -17.97 -3.98
N ALA A 76 9.09 -17.13 -2.95
CA ALA A 76 9.76 -15.81 -2.95
C ALA A 76 11.29 -15.97 -3.12
N ALA A 77 11.89 -16.93 -2.44
CA ALA A 77 13.31 -17.25 -2.57
C ALA A 77 13.66 -17.77 -3.98
N GLU A 78 12.82 -18.62 -4.57
CA GLU A 78 12.96 -19.08 -5.95
C GLU A 78 12.94 -17.92 -6.95
N MET A 79 12.07 -16.90 -6.72
CA MET A 79 12.07 -15.67 -7.53
C MET A 79 13.32 -14.82 -7.33
N GLY A 80 14.10 -15.05 -6.27
CA GLY A 80 15.33 -14.31 -5.98
C GLY A 80 15.11 -13.05 -5.14
N PHE A 81 14.04 -12.98 -4.35
CA PHE A 81 13.76 -11.84 -3.48
C PHE A 81 14.95 -11.52 -2.58
N LYS A 82 15.22 -10.21 -2.43
CA LYS A 82 16.15 -9.63 -1.48
C LYS A 82 15.44 -9.06 -0.26
N VAL A 83 14.19 -8.65 -0.45
CA VAL A 83 13.33 -8.09 0.58
C VAL A 83 11.92 -8.67 0.46
N PHE A 84 11.29 -8.92 1.61
CA PHE A 84 9.89 -9.36 1.70
C PHE A 84 9.13 -8.34 2.56
N ARG A 85 8.25 -7.57 1.93
CA ARG A 85 7.41 -6.63 2.67
C ARG A 85 6.16 -7.32 3.17
N MET A 86 5.92 -7.20 4.48
CA MET A 86 4.76 -7.75 5.17
C MET A 86 4.30 -6.82 6.28
N SER A 87 3.14 -7.07 6.87
CA SER A 87 2.76 -6.44 8.13
C SER A 87 2.70 -7.47 9.26
N ILE A 88 2.83 -7.00 10.50
CA ILE A 88 2.46 -7.77 11.70
C ILE A 88 1.02 -7.41 12.03
N ASN A 89 0.15 -8.42 12.16
CA ASN A 89 -1.22 -8.19 12.56
C ASN A 89 -1.28 -7.86 14.06
N TRP A 90 -1.61 -6.62 14.38
CA TRP A 90 -1.68 -6.15 15.77
C TRP A 90 -2.54 -7.07 16.65
N THR A 91 -3.67 -7.56 16.13
CA THR A 91 -4.59 -8.41 16.88
C THR A 91 -4.08 -9.82 17.17
N ARG A 92 -2.97 -10.27 16.54
CA ARG A 92 -2.28 -11.49 16.95
C ARG A 92 -1.47 -11.28 18.21
N ILE A 93 -0.97 -10.06 18.44
CA ILE A 93 -0.12 -9.71 19.57
C ILE A 93 -0.94 -9.20 20.75
N PHE A 94 -1.92 -8.33 20.47
CA PHE A 94 -2.87 -7.80 21.44
C PHE A 94 -4.28 -7.93 20.85
N PRO A 95 -5.02 -9.01 21.19
CA PRO A 95 -6.27 -9.38 20.54
C PRO A 95 -7.34 -8.29 20.50
N THR A 96 -7.52 -7.52 21.59
CA THR A 96 -8.43 -6.36 21.64
C THR A 96 -7.71 -5.02 21.52
N GLY A 97 -6.38 -5.03 21.55
CA GLY A 97 -5.52 -3.85 21.60
C GLY A 97 -5.31 -3.27 23.00
N MET A 98 -5.97 -3.79 24.04
CA MET A 98 -6.00 -3.22 25.39
C MET A 98 -5.35 -4.12 26.46
N GLU A 99 -4.92 -5.30 26.10
CA GLU A 99 -4.28 -6.23 27.03
C GLU A 99 -2.99 -5.63 27.62
N GLU A 100 -2.66 -6.04 28.86
CA GLU A 100 -1.40 -5.65 29.50
C GLU A 100 -0.22 -6.50 29.01
N GLU A 101 -0.47 -7.79 28.72
CA GLU A 101 0.52 -8.75 28.29
C GLU A 101 0.27 -9.19 26.83
N PRO A 102 1.32 -9.37 26.03
CA PRO A 102 1.17 -9.82 24.65
C PRO A 102 0.80 -11.30 24.56
N ASN A 103 0.14 -11.68 23.48
CA ASN A 103 -0.10 -13.05 23.10
C ASN A 103 1.18 -13.73 22.58
N GLU A 104 1.80 -14.60 23.37
CA GLU A 104 3.05 -15.27 23.02
C GLU A 104 2.92 -16.17 21.77
N ALA A 105 1.76 -16.76 21.52
CA ALA A 105 1.55 -17.59 20.33
C ALA A 105 1.61 -16.76 19.06
N GLY A 106 1.09 -15.53 19.09
CA GLY A 106 1.20 -14.58 18.00
C GLY A 106 2.63 -14.14 17.76
N LEU A 107 3.38 -13.82 18.84
CA LEU A 107 4.81 -13.49 18.73
C LEU A 107 5.62 -14.65 18.14
N ALA A 108 5.40 -15.87 18.62
CA ALA A 108 6.09 -17.06 18.14
C ALA A 108 5.78 -17.37 16.66
N PHE A 109 4.60 -17.01 16.14
CA PHE A 109 4.30 -17.13 14.72
C PHE A 109 5.26 -16.27 13.87
N TYR A 110 5.41 -14.98 14.20
CA TYR A 110 6.31 -14.11 13.46
C TYR A 110 7.79 -14.45 13.65
N ASP A 111 8.19 -15.02 14.82
CA ASP A 111 9.53 -15.61 14.97
C ASP A 111 9.78 -16.65 13.90
N ARG A 112 8.83 -17.58 13.69
CA ARG A 112 8.96 -18.64 12.67
C ARG A 112 9.01 -18.08 11.26
N VAL A 113 8.25 -17.03 10.97
CA VAL A 113 8.24 -16.36 9.65
C VAL A 113 9.60 -15.70 9.39
N PHE A 114 10.13 -14.93 10.33
CA PHE A 114 11.42 -14.26 10.17
C PHE A 114 12.58 -15.25 10.11
N ASP A 115 12.53 -16.33 10.89
CA ASP A 115 13.52 -17.40 10.82
C ASP A 115 13.48 -18.13 9.47
N GLU A 116 12.31 -18.28 8.87
CA GLU A 116 12.18 -18.84 7.53
C GLU A 116 12.75 -17.93 6.45
N LEU A 117 12.48 -16.61 6.50
CA LEU A 117 13.07 -15.61 5.60
C LEU A 117 14.60 -15.58 5.70
N ALA A 118 15.13 -15.65 6.94
CA ALA A 118 16.57 -15.66 7.19
C ALA A 118 17.31 -16.83 6.54
N LYS A 119 16.69 -18.03 6.42
CA LYS A 119 17.28 -19.19 5.73
C LYS A 119 17.64 -18.88 4.28
N TYR A 120 16.88 -17.99 3.64
CA TYR A 120 17.07 -17.59 2.25
C TYR A 120 17.77 -16.24 2.10
N SER A 121 18.22 -15.62 3.21
CA SER A 121 18.80 -14.27 3.22
C SER A 121 17.87 -13.22 2.62
N ILE A 122 16.57 -13.33 2.89
CA ILE A 122 15.56 -12.35 2.50
C ILE A 122 15.33 -11.41 3.68
N GLU A 123 15.55 -10.11 3.46
CA GLU A 123 15.37 -9.07 4.48
C GLU A 123 13.88 -8.79 4.71
N PRO A 124 13.37 -8.83 5.94
CA PRO A 124 12.02 -8.36 6.22
C PRO A 124 11.92 -6.83 6.13
N LEU A 125 10.88 -6.33 5.45
CA LEU A 125 10.43 -4.94 5.55
C LEU A 125 9.05 -4.96 6.20
N VAL A 126 8.97 -4.56 7.46
CA VAL A 126 7.76 -4.75 8.27
C VAL A 126 6.96 -3.47 8.40
N THR A 127 5.69 -3.52 7.97
CA THR A 127 4.71 -2.47 8.28
C THR A 127 4.09 -2.78 9.64
N ILE A 128 4.22 -1.85 10.59
CA ILE A 128 3.75 -2.02 11.98
C ILE A 128 2.22 -2.08 12.02
N SER A 129 1.54 -1.21 11.26
CA SER A 129 0.08 -1.20 11.14
C SER A 129 -0.36 -1.06 9.69
N HIS A 130 -1.05 -2.08 9.16
CA HIS A 130 -1.53 -2.13 7.79
C HIS A 130 -3.03 -2.43 7.74
N TYR A 131 -3.86 -1.47 8.27
CA TYR A 131 -5.32 -1.60 8.32
C TYR A 131 -5.86 -2.69 9.28
N GLU A 132 -4.99 -3.20 10.17
CA GLU A 132 -5.36 -4.21 11.17
C GLU A 132 -5.59 -3.61 12.56
N LEU A 133 -6.23 -2.45 12.66
CA LEU A 133 -6.59 -1.87 13.96
C LEU A 133 -7.49 -2.84 14.73
N PRO A 134 -7.15 -3.21 15.98
CA PRO A 134 -8.00 -4.05 16.81
C PRO A 134 -9.41 -3.46 16.96
N TYR A 135 -10.45 -4.26 16.71
CA TYR A 135 -11.83 -3.77 16.75
C TYR A 135 -12.25 -3.32 18.16
N GLY A 136 -11.66 -3.89 19.21
CA GLY A 136 -11.84 -3.40 20.58
C GLY A 136 -11.48 -1.92 20.77
N LEU A 137 -10.48 -1.41 20.04
CA LEU A 137 -10.13 0.02 20.09
C LEU A 137 -11.15 0.88 19.33
N VAL A 138 -11.83 0.32 18.31
CA VAL A 138 -12.96 1.00 17.66
C VAL A 138 -14.11 1.18 18.64
N GLU A 139 -14.45 0.11 19.37
CA GLU A 139 -15.56 0.13 20.36
C GLU A 139 -15.25 1.06 21.54
N ALA A 140 -14.04 0.98 22.10
CA ALA A 140 -13.66 1.77 23.26
C ALA A 140 -13.45 3.24 22.94
N TYR A 141 -12.72 3.57 21.85
CA TYR A 141 -12.17 4.90 21.62
C TYR A 141 -12.59 5.53 20.29
N ASN A 142 -13.42 4.87 19.48
CA ASN A 142 -13.70 5.24 18.09
C ASN A 142 -12.40 5.29 17.25
N GLY A 143 -11.61 4.20 17.37
CA GLY A 143 -10.33 4.08 16.69
C GLY A 143 -9.35 5.20 17.05
N TRP A 144 -8.59 5.66 16.08
CA TRP A 144 -7.56 6.69 16.29
C TRP A 144 -8.10 8.07 16.72
N TYR A 145 -9.44 8.28 16.74
CA TYR A 145 -9.99 9.51 17.32
C TYR A 145 -9.69 9.62 18.82
N GLY A 146 -9.70 8.50 19.56
CA GLY A 146 -9.26 8.47 20.95
C GLY A 146 -7.74 8.56 21.07
N ARG A 147 -7.26 9.55 21.84
CA ARG A 147 -5.82 9.76 22.05
C ARG A 147 -5.14 8.61 22.76
N GLU A 148 -5.89 7.90 23.60
CA GLU A 148 -5.44 6.71 24.35
C GLU A 148 -4.90 5.60 23.46
N VAL A 149 -5.36 5.55 22.21
CA VAL A 149 -4.88 4.57 21.22
C VAL A 149 -3.37 4.72 20.94
N ILE A 150 -2.81 5.93 21.14
CA ILE A 150 -1.36 6.14 21.04
C ILE A 150 -0.60 5.27 22.05
N ASP A 151 -1.06 5.20 23.31
CA ASP A 151 -0.36 4.42 24.34
C ASP A 151 -0.51 2.92 24.12
N HIS A 152 -1.66 2.46 23.64
CA HIS A 152 -1.87 1.06 23.23
C HIS A 152 -0.96 0.69 22.05
N PHE A 153 -0.85 1.57 21.06
CA PHE A 153 0.05 1.37 19.92
C PHE A 153 1.51 1.33 20.37
N MET A 154 1.92 2.22 21.26
CA MET A 154 3.33 2.24 21.72
C MET A 154 3.66 0.98 22.53
N ARG A 155 2.74 0.43 23.34
CA ARG A 155 2.93 -0.87 24.00
C ARG A 155 3.16 -1.98 22.97
N TYR A 156 2.35 -2.02 21.93
CA TYR A 156 2.53 -2.96 20.83
C TYR A 156 3.88 -2.80 20.14
N VAL A 157 4.26 -1.56 19.81
CA VAL A 157 5.55 -1.24 19.17
C VAL A 157 6.73 -1.68 20.03
N GLU A 158 6.70 -1.38 21.33
CA GLU A 158 7.78 -1.79 22.26
C GLU A 158 7.97 -3.31 22.26
N VAL A 159 6.89 -4.06 22.32
CA VAL A 159 6.94 -5.53 22.33
C VAL A 159 7.54 -6.09 21.04
N ILE A 160 7.09 -5.63 19.87
CA ILE A 160 7.59 -6.15 18.60
C ILE A 160 9.03 -5.68 18.30
N PHE A 161 9.42 -4.49 18.73
CA PHE A 161 10.77 -4.01 18.57
C PHE A 161 11.75 -4.80 19.45
N ASP A 162 11.42 -5.01 20.74
CA ASP A 162 12.23 -5.84 21.63
C ASP A 162 12.35 -7.28 21.14
N ARG A 163 11.24 -7.86 20.68
CA ARG A 163 11.21 -9.27 20.22
C ARG A 163 12.02 -9.50 18.95
N TYR A 164 11.92 -8.58 17.99
CA TYR A 164 12.45 -8.79 16.63
C TYR A 164 13.67 -7.93 16.30
N GLN A 165 14.32 -7.31 17.28
CA GLN A 165 15.44 -6.39 17.08
C GLN A 165 16.63 -6.97 16.30
N ASP A 166 16.84 -8.29 16.39
CA ASP A 166 17.91 -9.00 15.69
C ASP A 166 17.45 -9.62 14.35
N LYS A 167 16.15 -9.51 14.03
CA LYS A 167 15.52 -10.15 12.86
C LYS A 167 15.03 -9.17 11.82
N VAL A 168 14.68 -7.96 12.21
CA VAL A 168 14.07 -6.95 11.34
C VAL A 168 14.85 -5.64 11.43
N LYS A 169 15.28 -5.15 10.29
CA LYS A 169 16.03 -3.88 10.17
C LYS A 169 15.13 -2.74 9.67
N TYR A 170 14.22 -3.02 8.73
CA TYR A 170 13.42 -2.01 8.07
C TYR A 170 11.97 -2.03 8.57
N TRP A 171 11.50 -0.88 9.04
CA TRP A 171 10.17 -0.71 9.61
C TRP A 171 9.42 0.44 8.96
N LEU A 172 8.14 0.25 8.66
CA LEU A 172 7.20 1.29 8.23
C LEU A 172 6.13 1.45 9.30
N THR A 173 5.83 2.68 9.71
CA THR A 173 4.91 2.88 10.84
C THR A 173 3.46 2.55 10.49
N PHE A 174 2.90 3.20 9.49
CA PHE A 174 1.52 3.00 9.03
C PHE A 174 1.48 2.85 7.53
N ASN A 175 0.66 1.91 7.05
CA ASN A 175 0.37 1.80 5.63
C ASN A 175 -0.53 2.95 5.17
N GLU A 176 -0.16 3.61 4.07
CA GLU A 176 -0.94 4.66 3.41
C GLU A 176 -1.60 5.62 4.41
N ILE A 177 -0.80 6.14 5.35
CA ILE A 177 -1.29 7.01 6.44
C ILE A 177 -2.13 8.18 5.90
N ASN A 178 -1.82 8.66 4.70
CA ASN A 178 -2.53 9.74 4.03
C ASN A 178 -3.93 9.35 3.53
N SER A 179 -4.32 8.07 3.58
CA SER A 179 -5.73 7.69 3.41
C SER A 179 -6.62 8.38 4.43
N GLY A 180 -6.09 8.72 5.62
CA GLY A 180 -6.76 9.54 6.63
C GLY A 180 -7.13 10.96 6.16
N THR A 181 -6.59 11.46 5.05
CA THR A 181 -7.05 12.73 4.45
C THR A 181 -8.31 12.59 3.60
N MET A 182 -8.74 11.37 3.32
CA MET A 182 -9.89 11.02 2.48
C MET A 182 -10.99 10.32 3.30
N PRO A 183 -12.28 10.42 2.91
CA PRO A 183 -13.40 9.81 3.67
C PRO A 183 -13.20 8.31 3.94
N MET A 184 -12.72 7.55 2.96
CA MET A 184 -12.47 6.11 3.11
C MET A 184 -11.44 5.76 4.19
N GLY A 185 -10.59 6.70 4.58
CA GLY A 185 -9.63 6.54 5.66
C GLY A 185 -10.29 6.29 7.01
N ALA A 186 -11.55 6.68 7.20
CA ALA A 186 -12.31 6.35 8.39
C ALA A 186 -12.40 4.84 8.64
N VAL A 187 -12.55 4.04 7.57
CA VAL A 187 -12.54 2.57 7.65
C VAL A 187 -11.12 2.02 7.59
N LEU A 188 -10.36 2.41 6.56
CA LEU A 188 -9.09 1.73 6.25
C LEU A 188 -8.02 1.97 7.30
N SER A 189 -7.71 3.23 7.62
CA SER A 189 -6.54 3.55 8.46
C SER A 189 -6.91 3.98 9.88
N LEU A 190 -8.04 4.64 10.07
CA LEU A 190 -8.36 5.30 11.35
C LEU A 190 -9.28 4.50 12.27
N GLY A 191 -10.11 3.62 11.71
CA GLY A 191 -11.11 2.88 12.49
C GLY A 191 -12.13 3.80 13.17
N THR A 192 -12.42 4.99 12.62
CA THR A 192 -13.37 5.96 13.18
C THR A 192 -14.80 5.64 12.73
N ILE A 193 -15.23 4.42 13.05
CA ILE A 193 -16.47 3.79 12.56
C ILE A 193 -17.31 3.16 13.67
N ARG A 194 -17.18 3.62 14.92
CA ARG A 194 -17.94 3.07 16.05
C ARG A 194 -19.44 3.03 15.75
N GLY A 195 -20.01 1.80 15.83
CA GLY A 195 -21.43 1.60 15.60
C GLY A 195 -21.89 1.73 14.15
N TYR A 196 -20.98 1.95 13.20
CA TYR A 196 -21.33 2.00 11.78
C TYR A 196 -21.64 0.59 11.26
N ASN A 197 -22.74 0.46 10.52
CA ASN A 197 -23.14 -0.74 9.80
C ASN A 197 -23.60 -0.35 8.39
N GLY A 198 -22.79 -0.65 7.37
CA GLY A 198 -23.13 -0.27 6.01
C GLY A 198 -21.95 -0.34 5.02
N PRO A 199 -22.18 0.05 3.76
CA PRO A 199 -21.16 0.05 2.72
C PRO A 199 -19.97 0.94 3.06
N VAL A 200 -18.75 0.48 2.79
CA VAL A 200 -17.52 1.27 3.05
C VAL A 200 -17.48 2.58 2.26
N THR A 201 -18.23 2.66 1.15
CA THR A 201 -18.35 3.86 0.30
C THR A 201 -19.35 4.89 0.82
N GLU A 202 -20.14 4.54 1.84
CA GLU A 202 -21.21 5.37 2.40
C GLU A 202 -20.94 5.79 3.86
N VAL A 203 -19.73 5.54 4.34
CA VAL A 203 -19.32 6.01 5.68
C VAL A 203 -19.45 7.52 5.74
N PRO A 204 -20.17 8.09 6.74
CA PRO A 204 -20.28 9.52 6.90
C PRO A 204 -18.91 10.19 6.97
N ASP A 205 -18.67 11.21 6.17
CA ASP A 205 -17.43 11.98 6.26
C ASP A 205 -17.50 13.00 7.40
N GLU A 206 -16.70 12.78 8.44
CA GLU A 206 -16.55 13.67 9.58
C GLU A 206 -15.10 14.20 9.63
N PRO A 207 -14.78 15.25 8.82
CA PRO A 207 -13.40 15.73 8.68
C PRO A 207 -12.73 16.08 10.02
N GLN A 208 -13.48 16.65 10.98
CA GLN A 208 -12.96 16.96 12.32
C GLN A 208 -12.45 15.71 13.04
N ILE A 209 -13.22 14.62 13.04
CA ILE A 209 -12.85 13.35 13.67
C ILE A 209 -11.67 12.71 12.92
N ARG A 210 -11.75 12.70 11.61
CA ARG A 210 -10.76 12.08 10.74
C ARG A 210 -9.38 12.75 10.85
N PHE A 211 -9.30 14.06 10.79
CA PHE A 211 -8.03 14.78 10.92
C PHE A 211 -7.49 14.79 12.36
N GLN A 212 -8.36 14.71 13.37
CA GLN A 212 -7.91 14.51 14.76
C GLN A 212 -7.30 13.11 14.93
N GLY A 213 -7.93 12.07 14.38
CA GLY A 213 -7.37 10.71 14.38
C GLY A 213 -6.05 10.62 13.64
N LEU A 214 -5.94 11.30 12.49
CA LEU A 214 -4.70 11.39 11.73
C LEU A 214 -3.58 12.10 12.51
N HIS A 215 -3.91 13.14 13.29
CA HIS A 215 -2.97 13.78 14.20
C HIS A 215 -2.41 12.79 15.25
N HIS A 216 -3.28 11.95 15.82
CA HIS A 216 -2.85 10.92 16.77
C HIS A 216 -1.97 9.85 16.11
N GLN A 217 -2.24 9.46 14.85
CA GLN A 217 -1.34 8.59 14.09
C GLN A 217 0.02 9.24 13.81
N PHE A 218 0.08 10.54 13.52
CA PHE A 218 1.35 11.25 13.38
C PHE A 218 2.16 11.20 14.67
N LEU A 219 1.53 11.42 15.82
CA LEU A 219 2.20 11.34 17.12
C LEU A 219 2.69 9.92 17.41
N ALA A 220 1.86 8.92 17.15
CA ALA A 220 2.23 7.51 17.32
C ALA A 220 3.41 7.12 16.41
N SER A 221 3.37 7.53 15.13
CA SER A 221 4.48 7.34 14.19
C SER A 221 5.77 7.98 14.69
N ALA A 222 5.71 9.25 15.11
CA ALA A 222 6.87 9.98 15.59
C ALA A 222 7.45 9.37 16.89
N LYS A 223 6.59 8.95 17.83
CA LYS A 223 7.03 8.24 19.06
C LYS A 223 7.70 6.91 18.75
N ALA A 224 7.18 6.11 17.80
CA ALA A 224 7.77 4.86 17.38
C ALA A 224 9.17 5.07 16.74
N ILE A 225 9.29 6.06 15.86
CA ILE A 225 10.57 6.42 15.22
C ILE A 225 11.58 6.88 16.26
N ARG A 226 11.16 7.75 17.17
CA ARG A 226 12.03 8.22 18.24
C ARG A 226 12.52 7.07 19.14
N LEU A 227 11.61 6.16 19.54
CA LEU A 227 11.95 4.97 20.29
C LEU A 227 13.00 4.11 19.54
N ALA A 228 12.80 3.91 18.24
CA ALA A 228 13.74 3.19 17.39
C ALA A 228 15.14 3.84 17.41
N HIS A 229 15.21 5.14 17.16
CA HIS A 229 16.48 5.85 17.15
C HIS A 229 17.19 5.86 18.50
N GLU A 230 16.44 5.92 19.62
CA GLU A 230 17.01 5.94 20.97
C GLU A 230 17.52 4.56 21.44
N LYS A 231 16.78 3.48 21.12
CA LYS A 231 17.06 2.14 21.66
C LYS A 231 17.64 1.14 20.65
N TYR A 232 17.32 1.30 19.35
CA TYR A 232 17.64 0.31 18.30
C TYR A 232 18.35 1.00 17.11
N PRO A 233 19.62 1.41 17.25
CA PRO A 233 20.33 2.19 16.23
C PRO A 233 20.49 1.47 14.87
N GLN A 234 20.30 0.14 14.85
CA GLN A 234 20.30 -0.66 13.63
C GLN A 234 19.03 -0.51 12.82
N PHE A 235 17.93 -0.03 13.40
CA PHE A 235 16.66 0.12 12.70
C PHE A 235 16.70 1.26 11.69
N LYS A 236 15.96 1.07 10.62
CA LYS A 236 15.67 2.10 9.61
C LYS A 236 14.15 2.28 9.55
N MET A 237 13.72 3.50 9.87
CA MET A 237 12.32 3.84 10.01
C MET A 237 11.84 4.62 8.80
N GLY A 238 10.82 4.10 8.11
CA GLY A 238 10.18 4.75 6.98
C GLY A 238 8.72 5.12 7.26
N ASN A 239 8.21 6.01 6.43
CA ASN A 239 6.77 6.22 6.27
C ASN A 239 6.22 5.29 5.19
N MET A 240 4.90 5.29 5.00
CA MET A 240 4.29 4.75 3.80
C MET A 240 3.07 5.59 3.42
N ASN A 241 3.11 6.20 2.25
CA ASN A 241 2.04 7.02 1.70
C ASN A 241 1.48 6.43 0.40
N LEU A 242 0.17 6.48 0.21
CA LEU A 242 -0.41 6.37 -1.12
C LEU A 242 -0.02 7.62 -1.93
N PHE A 243 0.69 7.47 -3.03
CA PHE A 243 0.98 8.62 -3.87
C PHE A 243 0.00 8.68 -5.05
N ALA A 244 -1.04 9.47 -4.87
CA ALA A 244 -2.06 9.73 -5.87
C ALA A 244 -1.61 10.90 -6.76
N THR A 245 -0.79 10.62 -7.76
CA THR A 245 -0.27 11.63 -8.70
C THR A 245 -1.42 12.32 -9.44
N LYS A 246 -1.40 13.65 -9.43
CA LYS A 246 -2.44 14.45 -10.07
C LYS A 246 -1.84 15.44 -11.06
N TYR A 247 -2.50 15.57 -12.21
CA TYR A 247 -2.18 16.54 -13.22
C TYR A 247 -3.30 17.58 -13.36
N PRO A 248 -3.02 18.84 -13.72
CA PRO A 248 -4.07 19.75 -14.12
C PRO A 248 -4.75 19.22 -15.40
N TYR A 249 -6.09 19.19 -15.42
CA TYR A 249 -6.84 18.69 -16.57
C TYR A 249 -6.59 19.51 -17.83
N THR A 250 -6.40 20.83 -17.65
CA THR A 250 -5.97 21.73 -18.71
C THR A 250 -4.83 22.64 -18.21
N CYS A 251 -4.21 23.39 -19.12
CA CYS A 251 -3.23 24.42 -18.77
C CYS A 251 -3.89 25.72 -18.23
N ASN A 252 -5.21 25.75 -17.99
CA ASN A 252 -5.88 26.86 -17.32
C ASN A 252 -5.26 27.07 -15.92
N PRO A 253 -4.80 28.29 -15.55
CA PRO A 253 -4.26 28.53 -14.20
C PRO A 253 -5.18 28.11 -13.06
N ALA A 254 -6.50 28.12 -13.25
CA ALA A 254 -7.46 27.65 -12.25
C ALA A 254 -7.33 26.13 -12.01
N ASP A 255 -7.17 25.33 -13.08
CA ASP A 255 -6.94 23.88 -12.97
C ASP A 255 -5.58 23.57 -12.34
N VAL A 256 -4.55 24.36 -12.69
CA VAL A 256 -3.20 24.21 -12.09
C VAL A 256 -3.23 24.47 -10.58
N LEU A 257 -3.97 25.50 -10.13
CA LEU A 257 -4.12 25.80 -8.70
C LEU A 257 -4.94 24.76 -7.96
N GLU A 258 -6.02 24.21 -8.57
CA GLU A 258 -6.80 23.14 -7.96
C GLU A 258 -5.97 21.85 -7.86
N CYS A 259 -5.24 21.49 -8.90
CA CYS A 259 -4.31 20.38 -8.88
C CYS A 259 -3.26 20.52 -7.76
N GLN A 260 -2.64 21.71 -7.62
CA GLN A 260 -1.68 21.98 -6.56
C GLN A 260 -2.32 21.82 -5.17
N LYS A 261 -3.56 22.31 -4.98
CA LYS A 261 -4.30 22.18 -3.73
C LYS A 261 -4.53 20.71 -3.37
N GLN A 262 -5.01 19.90 -4.30
CA GLN A 262 -5.26 18.48 -4.09
C GLN A 262 -3.96 17.71 -3.82
N MET A 263 -2.89 17.98 -4.56
CA MET A 263 -1.57 17.42 -4.29
C MET A 263 -1.07 17.73 -2.87
N ARG A 264 -1.30 18.96 -2.38
CA ARG A 264 -0.91 19.38 -1.03
C ARG A 264 -1.67 18.61 0.05
N ILE A 265 -2.98 18.44 -0.12
CA ILE A 265 -3.83 17.78 0.89
C ILE A 265 -3.61 16.28 0.89
N VAL A 266 -3.67 15.64 -0.27
CA VAL A 266 -3.66 14.17 -0.38
C VAL A 266 -2.25 13.59 -0.27
N ASN A 267 -1.25 14.20 -0.93
CA ASN A 267 0.10 13.63 -0.98
C ASN A 267 1.07 14.32 0.00
N TRP A 268 1.12 15.66 -0.01
CA TRP A 268 2.21 16.37 0.68
C TRP A 268 1.97 16.59 2.17
N PHE A 269 0.74 16.70 2.64
CA PHE A 269 0.46 16.99 4.06
C PHE A 269 1.09 15.92 4.98
N CYS A 270 0.72 14.67 4.80
CA CYS A 270 1.27 13.58 5.62
C CYS A 270 2.77 13.39 5.40
N SER A 271 3.22 13.52 4.15
CA SER A 271 4.63 13.43 3.78
C SER A 271 5.46 14.50 4.48
N ASP A 272 5.00 15.76 4.47
CA ASP A 272 5.70 16.87 5.13
C ASP A 272 5.77 16.67 6.65
N VAL A 273 4.68 16.22 7.27
CA VAL A 273 4.67 15.96 8.72
C VAL A 273 5.68 14.86 9.09
N GLN A 274 5.68 13.75 8.35
CA GLN A 274 6.57 12.61 8.67
C GLN A 274 8.03 12.85 8.31
N ALA A 275 8.31 13.58 7.22
CA ALA A 275 9.67 13.85 6.78
C ALA A 275 10.30 15.09 7.42
N ARG A 276 9.51 16.11 7.80
CA ARG A 276 9.97 17.39 8.31
C ARG A 276 9.66 17.62 9.79
N GLY A 277 8.73 16.85 10.36
CA GLY A 277 8.37 16.93 11.77
C GLY A 277 7.48 18.13 12.15
N TYR A 278 6.76 18.71 11.21
CA TYR A 278 5.84 19.82 11.49
C TYR A 278 4.73 19.94 10.46
N TYR A 279 3.64 20.61 10.85
CA TYR A 279 2.52 20.91 9.96
C TYR A 279 2.92 22.01 8.97
N PRO A 280 2.79 21.77 7.65
CA PRO A 280 3.04 22.80 6.65
C PRO A 280 1.97 23.90 6.71
N THR A 281 2.36 25.15 6.50
CA THR A 281 1.45 26.33 6.63
C THR A 281 0.24 26.28 5.69
N TYR A 282 0.35 25.59 4.55
CA TYR A 282 -0.76 25.52 3.60
C TYR A 282 -1.96 24.71 4.12
N ILE A 283 -1.78 23.84 5.15
CA ILE A 283 -2.88 23.04 5.69
C ILE A 283 -3.79 23.89 6.59
N GLU A 284 -3.28 24.96 7.20
CA GLU A 284 -4.03 25.85 8.07
C GLU A 284 -5.25 26.45 7.32
N ARG A 285 -5.02 26.94 6.10
CA ARG A 285 -6.11 27.44 5.25
C ARG A 285 -7.16 26.38 4.98
N TYR A 286 -6.76 25.16 4.69
CA TYR A 286 -7.70 24.06 4.45
C TYR A 286 -8.51 23.74 5.70
N PHE A 287 -7.87 23.75 6.87
CA PHE A 287 -8.55 23.52 8.14
C PHE A 287 -9.55 24.66 8.44
N ASP A 288 -9.18 25.91 8.21
CA ASP A 288 -10.09 27.05 8.39
C ASP A 288 -11.31 26.96 7.45
N GLU A 289 -11.09 26.66 6.17
CA GLU A 289 -12.16 26.49 5.17
C GLU A 289 -13.13 25.33 5.52
N LYS A 290 -12.64 24.30 6.21
CA LYS A 290 -13.42 23.10 6.61
C LYS A 290 -13.89 23.15 8.06
N GLY A 291 -13.53 24.18 8.83
CA GLY A 291 -13.86 24.30 10.24
C GLY A 291 -13.18 23.26 11.14
N ILE A 292 -12.04 22.72 10.70
CA ILE A 292 -11.28 21.70 11.43
C ILE A 292 -10.39 22.37 12.47
N LYS A 293 -10.45 21.87 13.72
CA LYS A 293 -9.61 22.33 14.82
C LYS A 293 -8.92 21.15 15.48
N ILE A 294 -7.63 21.01 15.23
CA ILE A 294 -6.83 19.94 15.85
C ILE A 294 -6.57 20.29 17.32
N ALA A 295 -7.04 19.45 18.22
CA ALA A 295 -6.71 19.52 19.63
C ALA A 295 -5.29 18.95 19.84
N LYS A 296 -4.36 19.84 20.14
CA LYS A 296 -2.97 19.49 20.47
C LYS A 296 -2.75 19.61 21.97
N GLU A 297 -1.92 18.75 22.53
CA GLU A 297 -1.41 18.86 23.88
C GLU A 297 -0.02 19.49 23.91
N PRO A 298 0.39 20.07 25.05
CA PRO A 298 1.76 20.55 25.21
C PRO A 298 2.78 19.43 24.95
N GLY A 299 3.74 19.69 24.04
CA GLY A 299 4.76 18.72 23.64
C GLY A 299 4.50 17.99 22.32
N ASP A 300 3.27 18.02 21.75
CA ASP A 300 2.95 17.34 20.50
C ASP A 300 3.86 17.79 19.33
N ASP A 301 4.07 19.10 19.20
CA ASP A 301 4.94 19.63 18.14
C ASP A 301 6.43 19.22 18.34
N GLU A 302 6.86 19.01 19.57
CA GLU A 302 8.20 18.50 19.88
C GLU A 302 8.33 16.99 19.54
N ILE A 303 7.28 16.21 19.83
CA ILE A 303 7.22 14.79 19.45
C ILE A 303 7.35 14.66 17.95
N LEU A 304 6.57 15.42 17.17
CA LEU A 304 6.64 15.38 15.70
C LEU A 304 8.05 15.74 15.20
N ARG A 305 8.65 16.81 15.75
CA ARG A 305 9.95 17.31 15.30
C ARG A 305 11.07 16.30 15.52
N ASN A 306 10.99 15.50 16.58
CA ASN A 306 12.02 14.55 16.99
C ASN A 306 11.79 13.13 16.45
N GLY A 307 10.70 12.89 15.68
CA GLY A 307 10.33 11.57 15.15
C GLY A 307 10.19 11.57 13.65
N THR A 308 11.21 12.01 12.92
CA THR A 308 11.21 12.02 11.45
C THR A 308 11.84 10.76 10.86
N ILE A 309 11.43 10.43 9.65
CA ILE A 309 11.80 9.20 8.93
C ILE A 309 13.24 9.21 8.40
N ASP A 310 13.83 8.00 8.25
CA ASP A 310 15.16 7.78 7.66
C ASP A 310 15.11 7.62 6.14
N PHE A 311 14.02 7.06 5.60
CA PHE A 311 13.77 6.84 4.17
C PHE A 311 12.29 7.00 3.86
N TYR A 312 11.99 7.36 2.62
CA TYR A 312 10.61 7.63 2.19
C TYR A 312 10.08 6.47 1.36
N THR A 313 8.90 5.95 1.70
CA THR A 313 8.24 4.91 0.92
C THR A 313 6.82 5.30 0.50
N PHE A 314 6.40 4.73 -0.62
CA PHE A 314 5.07 5.00 -1.14
C PHE A 314 4.53 3.86 -2.00
N SER A 315 3.19 3.83 -2.14
CA SER A 315 2.48 3.07 -3.16
C SER A 315 2.22 3.94 -4.38
N TYR A 316 2.31 3.35 -5.57
CA TYR A 316 1.95 3.98 -6.83
C TYR A 316 1.18 3.01 -7.71
N TYR A 317 -0.06 3.33 -8.03
CA TYR A 317 -0.89 2.48 -8.89
C TYR A 317 -1.41 3.21 -10.13
N MET A 318 -1.66 4.51 -10.01
CA MET A 318 -2.32 5.31 -11.03
C MET A 318 -2.09 6.80 -10.83
N SER A 319 -2.41 7.58 -11.86
CA SER A 319 -2.55 9.02 -11.80
C SER A 319 -3.99 9.44 -12.16
N ALA A 320 -4.30 10.70 -11.98
CA ALA A 320 -5.58 11.30 -12.33
C ALA A 320 -5.42 12.79 -12.66
N CYS A 321 -6.47 13.44 -13.14
CA CYS A 321 -6.49 14.87 -13.38
C CYS A 321 -7.39 15.61 -12.38
N GLU A 322 -7.07 16.87 -12.13
CA GLU A 322 -7.89 17.80 -11.35
C GLU A 322 -8.29 19.01 -12.18
N THR A 323 -9.50 19.51 -11.96
CA THR A 323 -10.04 20.69 -12.63
C THR A 323 -10.82 21.57 -11.66
N ALA A 324 -10.81 22.86 -11.91
CA ALA A 324 -11.67 23.82 -11.22
C ALA A 324 -13.09 23.89 -11.80
N ASP A 325 -13.36 23.17 -12.89
CA ASP A 325 -14.69 23.14 -13.53
C ASP A 325 -15.59 22.05 -12.87
N PRO A 326 -16.63 22.45 -12.12
CA PRO A 326 -17.50 21.51 -11.44
C PRO A 326 -18.34 20.65 -12.40
N GLU A 327 -18.59 21.09 -13.64
CA GLU A 327 -19.33 20.31 -14.61
C GLU A 327 -18.49 19.16 -15.15
N VAL A 328 -17.19 19.36 -15.34
CA VAL A 328 -16.25 18.32 -15.74
C VAL A 328 -16.10 17.30 -14.60
N THR A 329 -15.94 17.78 -13.38
CA THR A 329 -15.85 16.91 -12.17
C THR A 329 -17.11 16.04 -12.02
N ALA A 330 -18.29 16.61 -12.17
CA ALA A 330 -19.57 15.89 -12.03
C ALA A 330 -19.80 14.80 -13.10
N LYS A 331 -19.20 14.96 -14.28
CA LYS A 331 -19.32 14.02 -15.40
C LYS A 331 -18.24 12.94 -15.37
N SER A 332 -17.20 13.10 -14.55
CA SER A 332 -16.14 12.12 -14.46
C SER A 332 -16.57 10.95 -13.58
N GLY A 333 -16.46 9.75 -14.12
CA GLY A 333 -16.78 8.51 -13.38
C GLY A 333 -15.75 8.12 -12.33
N GLY A 334 -15.21 9.07 -11.56
CA GLY A 334 -14.16 8.96 -10.56
C GLY A 334 -13.66 7.55 -10.21
N ASN A 335 -12.37 7.40 -10.05
CA ASN A 335 -11.80 6.21 -9.40
C ASN A 335 -11.76 6.41 -7.86
N LEU A 336 -11.14 5.49 -7.13
CA LEU A 336 -10.97 5.54 -5.66
C LEU A 336 -10.48 6.91 -5.10
N VAL A 337 -9.91 7.77 -5.92
CA VAL A 337 -9.32 9.06 -5.56
C VAL A 337 -10.19 10.25 -5.98
N GLY A 338 -11.39 10.00 -6.54
CA GLY A 338 -12.39 11.04 -6.81
C GLY A 338 -11.96 12.12 -7.80
N ALA A 339 -11.16 11.79 -8.81
CA ALA A 339 -10.57 12.76 -9.72
C ALA A 339 -11.01 12.53 -11.19
N VAL A 340 -10.71 13.48 -12.06
CA VAL A 340 -11.04 13.42 -13.48
C VAL A 340 -10.09 12.45 -14.21
N THR A 341 -10.64 11.66 -15.12
CA THR A 341 -9.88 10.75 -15.97
C THR A 341 -8.95 11.51 -16.90
N ASN A 342 -7.69 11.13 -16.96
CA ASN A 342 -6.74 11.67 -17.94
C ASN A 342 -7.07 11.14 -19.35
N PRO A 343 -7.36 12.00 -20.32
CA PRO A 343 -7.80 11.57 -21.65
C PRO A 343 -6.71 10.87 -22.49
N TYR A 344 -5.46 10.91 -22.05
CA TYR A 344 -4.33 10.32 -22.76
C TYR A 344 -3.94 8.93 -22.27
N LEU A 345 -4.54 8.46 -21.16
CA LEU A 345 -4.16 7.21 -20.50
C LEU A 345 -5.24 6.13 -20.67
N LYS A 346 -4.79 4.89 -20.76
CA LYS A 346 -5.67 3.72 -20.69
C LYS A 346 -5.91 3.34 -19.23
N ALA A 347 -7.00 2.64 -18.96
CA ALA A 347 -7.33 2.13 -17.65
C ALA A 347 -7.36 0.61 -17.62
N SER A 348 -7.17 0.02 -16.44
CA SER A 348 -7.43 -1.38 -16.14
C SER A 348 -8.94 -1.68 -16.10
N ASP A 349 -9.32 -2.96 -15.96
CA ASP A 349 -10.72 -3.39 -15.81
C ASP A 349 -11.42 -2.76 -14.60
N TRP A 350 -10.68 -2.32 -13.59
CA TRP A 350 -11.17 -1.60 -12.42
C TRP A 350 -11.10 -0.06 -12.55
N GLY A 351 -10.88 0.46 -13.75
CA GLY A 351 -10.84 1.90 -14.02
C GLY A 351 -9.57 2.63 -13.56
N TRP A 352 -8.53 1.90 -13.14
CA TRP A 352 -7.27 2.51 -12.71
C TRP A 352 -6.40 2.83 -13.92
N GLN A 353 -6.05 4.11 -14.07
CA GLN A 353 -5.28 4.56 -15.22
C GLN A 353 -3.82 4.12 -15.13
N ILE A 354 -3.32 3.54 -16.20
CA ILE A 354 -1.96 3.01 -16.31
C ILE A 354 -1.03 4.13 -16.76
N ASP A 355 -0.14 4.56 -15.86
CA ASP A 355 0.74 5.71 -16.08
C ASP A 355 2.17 5.45 -15.56
N PRO A 356 3.01 4.80 -16.37
CA PRO A 356 4.41 4.57 -16.00
C PRO A 356 5.22 5.87 -15.87
N GLU A 357 5.00 6.85 -16.74
CA GLU A 357 5.66 8.16 -16.70
C GLU A 357 5.32 8.93 -15.42
N GLY A 358 4.10 8.76 -14.92
CA GLY A 358 3.68 9.32 -13.64
C GLY A 358 4.48 8.78 -12.46
N LEU A 359 4.95 7.53 -12.51
CA LEU A 359 5.84 6.99 -11.49
C LEU A 359 7.19 7.71 -11.49
N ARG A 360 7.79 7.96 -12.67
CA ARG A 360 9.03 8.73 -12.78
C ARG A 360 8.84 10.15 -12.26
N TYR A 361 7.76 10.81 -12.67
CA TYR A 361 7.40 12.15 -12.17
C TYR A 361 7.29 12.16 -10.66
N THR A 362 6.58 11.20 -10.08
CA THR A 362 6.42 11.05 -8.63
C THR A 362 7.76 10.89 -7.91
N LEU A 363 8.62 10.01 -8.43
CA LEU A 363 9.95 9.77 -7.84
C LEU A 363 10.80 11.05 -7.83
N ASN A 364 10.80 11.80 -8.94
CA ASN A 364 11.54 13.07 -9.05
C ASN A 364 10.98 14.12 -8.07
N GLU A 365 9.64 14.30 -8.02
CA GLU A 365 8.99 15.25 -7.10
C GLU A 365 9.29 14.96 -5.62
N ILE A 366 9.24 13.68 -5.21
CA ILE A 366 9.55 13.29 -3.84
C ILE A 366 11.03 13.52 -3.54
N TRP A 367 11.92 13.12 -4.46
CA TRP A 367 13.35 13.30 -4.32
C TRP A 367 13.74 14.77 -4.20
N ASP A 368 13.23 15.62 -5.10
CA ASP A 368 13.50 17.05 -5.08
C ASP A 368 13.01 17.72 -3.79
N ARG A 369 11.93 17.21 -3.20
CA ARG A 369 11.33 17.76 -1.99
C ARG A 369 12.03 17.36 -0.71
N TYR A 370 12.50 16.13 -0.58
CA TYR A 370 12.98 15.58 0.70
C TYR A 370 14.43 15.14 0.70
N GLN A 371 15.03 14.79 -0.42
CA GLN A 371 16.40 14.28 -0.54
C GLN A 371 16.69 13.11 0.42
N LEU A 372 15.70 12.24 0.63
CA LEU A 372 15.81 11.00 1.41
C LEU A 372 15.88 9.80 0.45
N PRO A 373 16.55 8.69 0.82
CA PRO A 373 16.44 7.45 0.05
C PRO A 373 14.97 7.06 -0.17
N LEU A 374 14.61 6.65 -1.39
CA LEU A 374 13.24 6.29 -1.76
C LEU A 374 13.08 4.78 -1.97
N MET A 375 11.90 4.27 -1.66
CA MET A 375 11.50 2.92 -2.05
C MET A 375 10.05 2.88 -2.53
N VAL A 376 9.80 2.28 -3.69
CA VAL A 376 8.44 1.97 -4.14
C VAL A 376 8.04 0.65 -3.50
N VAL A 377 7.18 0.71 -2.49
CA VAL A 377 6.82 -0.47 -1.69
C VAL A 377 5.51 -1.12 -2.10
N GLU A 378 4.74 -0.47 -2.99
CA GLU A 378 3.61 -1.07 -3.68
C GLU A 378 3.47 -0.48 -5.08
N ASN A 379 3.30 -1.36 -6.06
CA ASN A 379 2.92 -1.06 -7.43
C ASN A 379 2.40 -2.34 -8.08
N GLY A 380 1.39 -2.28 -8.93
CA GLY A 380 0.87 -3.48 -9.55
C GLY A 380 -0.42 -3.26 -10.34
N LEU A 381 -0.77 -4.28 -11.11
CA LEU A 381 -1.98 -4.33 -11.91
C LEU A 381 -2.93 -5.39 -11.37
N GLY A 382 -4.08 -4.95 -10.83
CA GLY A 382 -5.19 -5.85 -10.57
C GLY A 382 -5.85 -6.25 -11.88
N ALA A 383 -5.90 -7.56 -12.16
CA ALA A 383 -6.45 -8.09 -13.41
C ALA A 383 -7.21 -9.40 -13.16
N ARG A 384 -8.07 -9.77 -14.10
CA ARG A 384 -8.71 -11.10 -14.11
C ARG A 384 -7.78 -12.07 -14.82
N ASP A 385 -7.27 -13.02 -14.05
CA ASP A 385 -6.42 -14.06 -14.59
C ASP A 385 -7.26 -15.28 -14.98
N GLU A 386 -6.96 -15.87 -16.12
CA GLU A 386 -7.59 -17.10 -16.58
C GLU A 386 -6.65 -18.30 -16.34
N LEU A 387 -7.13 -19.29 -15.59
CA LEU A 387 -6.45 -20.56 -15.40
C LEU A 387 -6.81 -21.47 -16.56
N THR A 388 -5.82 -21.83 -17.36
CA THR A 388 -6.00 -22.73 -18.51
C THR A 388 -6.21 -24.19 -18.05
N GLU A 389 -6.69 -25.06 -18.95
CA GLU A 389 -6.95 -26.48 -18.65
C GLU A 389 -5.68 -27.23 -18.22
N ASP A 390 -4.50 -26.80 -18.70
CA ASP A 390 -3.21 -27.37 -18.33
C ASP A 390 -2.60 -26.71 -17.07
N GLY A 391 -3.39 -25.91 -16.34
CA GLY A 391 -3.02 -25.32 -15.04
C GLY A 391 -2.03 -24.16 -15.13
N LYS A 392 -2.02 -23.41 -16.24
CA LYS A 392 -1.17 -22.23 -16.43
C LYS A 392 -1.97 -20.94 -16.41
N VAL A 393 -1.28 -19.85 -16.14
CA VAL A 393 -1.81 -18.48 -16.26
C VAL A 393 -0.86 -17.66 -17.13
N HIS A 394 -1.35 -17.22 -18.28
CA HIS A 394 -0.63 -16.41 -19.26
C HIS A 394 -0.94 -14.94 -19.05
N ASP A 395 -0.16 -14.25 -18.22
CA ASP A 395 -0.42 -12.88 -17.78
C ASP A 395 0.54 -11.84 -18.41
N SER A 396 0.69 -11.89 -19.73
CA SER A 396 1.54 -10.96 -20.50
C SER A 396 1.18 -9.48 -20.27
N TYR A 397 -0.10 -9.17 -19.98
CA TYR A 397 -0.56 -7.82 -19.63
C TYR A 397 0.06 -7.32 -18.32
N ARG A 398 0.32 -8.19 -17.34
CA ARG A 398 1.01 -7.86 -16.09
C ARG A 398 2.50 -7.60 -16.35
N ILE A 399 3.11 -8.42 -17.20
CA ILE A 399 4.50 -8.23 -17.63
C ILE A 399 4.66 -6.87 -18.30
N ASP A 400 3.79 -6.54 -19.27
CA ASP A 400 3.81 -5.24 -19.99
C ASP A 400 3.67 -4.05 -19.03
N TYR A 401 2.77 -4.14 -18.05
CA TYR A 401 2.58 -3.11 -17.03
C TYR A 401 3.85 -2.90 -16.20
N LEU A 402 4.40 -3.98 -15.64
CA LEU A 402 5.56 -3.91 -14.74
C LEU A 402 6.84 -3.51 -15.50
N GLU A 403 7.04 -4.04 -16.72
CA GLU A 403 8.18 -3.66 -17.58
C GLU A 403 8.26 -2.16 -17.80
N LYS A 404 7.12 -1.53 -18.15
CA LYS A 404 7.04 -0.08 -18.37
C LYS A 404 7.32 0.72 -17.10
N HIS A 405 6.79 0.29 -15.93
CA HIS A 405 7.03 0.97 -14.66
C HIS A 405 8.50 0.84 -14.22
N ILE A 406 9.09 -0.35 -14.35
CA ILE A 406 10.52 -0.57 -14.02
C ILE A 406 11.42 0.26 -14.95
N ALA A 407 11.07 0.40 -16.23
CA ALA A 407 11.82 1.26 -17.15
C ALA A 407 11.79 2.73 -16.69
N GLN A 408 10.65 3.23 -16.21
CA GLN A 408 10.54 4.60 -15.72
C GLN A 408 11.25 4.80 -14.36
N MET A 409 11.30 3.80 -13.49
CA MET A 409 12.15 3.83 -12.30
C MET A 409 13.64 3.93 -12.68
N ALA A 410 14.09 3.21 -13.70
CA ALA A 410 15.46 3.31 -14.19
C ALA A 410 15.77 4.71 -14.74
N GLU A 411 14.82 5.36 -15.42
CA GLU A 411 14.96 6.75 -15.86
C GLU A 411 15.02 7.72 -14.67
N ALA A 412 14.19 7.53 -13.62
CA ALA A 412 14.26 8.33 -12.40
C ALA A 412 15.63 8.23 -11.70
N VAL A 413 16.23 7.03 -11.66
CA VAL A 413 17.61 6.84 -11.16
C VAL A 413 18.62 7.63 -12.01
N ARG A 414 18.43 7.70 -13.33
CA ARG A 414 19.26 8.52 -14.22
C ARG A 414 19.06 10.00 -13.99
N ASP A 415 17.85 10.45 -13.65
CA ASP A 415 17.55 11.82 -13.26
C ASP A 415 18.21 12.21 -11.93
N GLY A 416 18.66 11.24 -11.12
CA GLY A 416 19.42 11.47 -9.88
C GLY A 416 18.76 10.96 -8.60
N VAL A 417 17.60 10.32 -8.71
CA VAL A 417 16.88 9.75 -7.57
C VAL A 417 17.71 8.64 -6.91
N ASP A 418 17.83 8.68 -5.58
CA ASP A 418 18.38 7.56 -4.78
C ASP A 418 17.24 6.56 -4.48
N LEU A 419 17.02 5.65 -5.41
CA LEU A 419 16.03 4.59 -5.28
C LEU A 419 16.69 3.33 -4.75
N MET A 420 16.26 2.88 -3.56
CA MET A 420 16.86 1.76 -2.84
C MET A 420 16.18 0.41 -3.04
N GLY A 421 14.92 0.39 -3.51
CA GLY A 421 14.20 -0.86 -3.67
C GLY A 421 12.83 -0.73 -4.33
N TYR A 422 12.27 -1.90 -4.67
CA TYR A 422 10.96 -2.06 -5.31
C TYR A 422 10.29 -3.36 -4.87
N THR A 423 9.06 -3.26 -4.37
CA THR A 423 8.23 -4.40 -4.00
C THR A 423 6.85 -4.31 -4.66
N PRO A 424 6.60 -5.00 -5.79
CA PRO A 424 5.27 -5.10 -6.37
C PRO A 424 4.25 -5.59 -5.34
N TRP A 425 3.05 -5.00 -5.42
CA TRP A 425 1.96 -5.34 -4.53
C TRP A 425 1.35 -6.71 -4.87
N GLY A 426 1.12 -7.48 -3.82
CA GLY A 426 0.50 -8.79 -3.94
C GLY A 426 1.30 -9.70 -4.85
N TRP A 427 2.63 -9.87 -4.58
CA TRP A 427 3.50 -10.75 -5.37
C TRP A 427 2.96 -12.18 -5.50
N ILE A 428 2.10 -12.59 -4.59
CA ILE A 428 1.19 -13.72 -4.61
C ILE A 428 -0.25 -13.21 -4.57
N ASP A 429 -1.21 -13.89 -5.14
CA ASP A 429 -2.60 -13.45 -5.10
C ASP A 429 -3.09 -13.31 -3.66
N VAL A 430 -3.72 -12.19 -3.36
CA VAL A 430 -4.28 -11.82 -2.06
C VAL A 430 -5.71 -11.31 -2.21
N VAL A 431 -6.46 -11.27 -1.12
CA VAL A 431 -7.78 -10.63 -1.09
C VAL A 431 -7.64 -9.14 -1.40
N SER A 432 -8.45 -8.62 -2.31
CA SER A 432 -8.43 -7.19 -2.66
C SER A 432 -8.86 -6.31 -1.48
N ALA A 433 -8.02 -5.34 -1.07
CA ALA A 433 -8.35 -4.41 0.00
C ALA A 433 -9.56 -3.52 -0.33
N SER A 434 -9.71 -3.13 -1.60
CA SER A 434 -10.78 -2.22 -2.02
C SER A 434 -12.14 -2.90 -2.15
N THR A 435 -12.17 -4.14 -2.67
CA THR A 435 -13.43 -4.82 -3.04
C THR A 435 -13.72 -6.09 -2.23
N GLY A 436 -12.70 -6.69 -1.59
CA GLY A 436 -12.83 -7.99 -0.92
C GLY A 436 -12.83 -9.18 -1.89
N GLU A 437 -12.54 -8.96 -3.18
CA GLU A 437 -12.51 -10.01 -4.23
C GLU A 437 -11.16 -10.73 -4.27
N MET A 438 -11.20 -12.01 -4.60
CA MET A 438 -10.03 -12.76 -5.09
C MET A 438 -9.87 -12.62 -6.61
N ALA A 439 -10.93 -12.33 -7.36
CA ALA A 439 -10.91 -12.17 -8.82
C ALA A 439 -10.01 -11.02 -9.29
N LYS A 440 -9.80 -10.00 -8.45
CA LYS A 440 -8.86 -8.90 -8.70
C LYS A 440 -7.43 -9.33 -8.32
N ARG A 441 -6.77 -10.04 -9.22
CA ARG A 441 -5.48 -10.68 -8.97
C ARG A 441 -4.30 -9.78 -9.32
N TYR A 442 -3.31 -9.77 -8.45
CA TYR A 442 -2.07 -8.97 -8.60
C TYR A 442 -0.81 -9.83 -8.78
N GLY A 443 -0.86 -11.08 -8.29
CA GLY A 443 0.30 -11.90 -8.01
C GLY A 443 1.04 -12.43 -9.23
N PHE A 444 2.29 -12.79 -9.03
CA PHE A 444 3.10 -13.67 -9.88
C PHE A 444 2.78 -15.14 -9.61
N VAL A 445 2.20 -15.41 -8.46
CA VAL A 445 1.72 -16.72 -8.04
C VAL A 445 0.21 -16.69 -7.93
N TYR A 446 -0.46 -17.55 -8.70
CA TYR A 446 -1.90 -17.75 -8.63
C TYR A 446 -2.23 -18.60 -7.41
N VAL A 447 -3.12 -18.12 -6.55
CA VAL A 447 -3.70 -18.89 -5.45
C VAL A 447 -5.09 -19.35 -5.85
N LYS A 448 -5.32 -20.66 -5.86
CA LYS A 448 -6.62 -21.22 -6.25
C LYS A 448 -7.65 -21.05 -5.13
N LYS A 449 -8.12 -19.83 -5.00
CA LYS A 449 -9.23 -19.37 -4.15
C LYS A 449 -10.14 -18.47 -4.97
N TYR A 450 -11.46 -18.54 -4.72
CA TYR A 450 -12.48 -17.83 -5.45
C TYR A 450 -13.29 -16.90 -4.52
N ASP A 451 -14.09 -16.01 -5.12
CA ASP A 451 -14.87 -14.99 -4.39
C ASP A 451 -15.97 -15.60 -3.51
N ASP A 452 -16.40 -16.82 -3.76
CA ASP A 452 -17.34 -17.57 -2.95
C ASP A 452 -16.70 -18.31 -1.76
N GLY A 453 -15.39 -18.12 -1.57
CA GLY A 453 -14.61 -18.77 -0.51
C GLY A 453 -14.13 -20.18 -0.85
N THR A 454 -14.52 -20.74 -2.02
CA THR A 454 -14.05 -22.07 -2.44
C THR A 454 -12.63 -22.05 -3.00
N GLY A 455 -12.05 -23.23 -3.20
CA GLY A 455 -10.71 -23.45 -3.72
C GLY A 455 -9.89 -24.33 -2.79
N ASP A 456 -8.77 -24.82 -3.30
CA ASP A 456 -7.86 -25.71 -2.55
C ASP A 456 -6.56 -25.03 -2.10
N LEU A 457 -6.48 -23.71 -2.28
CA LEU A 457 -5.34 -22.85 -1.92
C LEU A 457 -4.02 -23.24 -2.60
N SER A 458 -4.03 -24.07 -3.64
CA SER A 458 -2.81 -24.43 -4.38
C SER A 458 -2.15 -23.18 -5.00
N ARG A 459 -0.81 -23.17 -5.01
CA ARG A 459 0.04 -22.07 -5.51
C ARG A 459 0.59 -22.46 -6.88
N LEU A 460 0.23 -21.69 -7.92
CA LEU A 460 0.67 -21.94 -9.29
C LEU A 460 1.47 -20.73 -9.81
N ARG A 461 2.65 -20.98 -10.37
CA ARG A 461 3.49 -19.92 -10.96
C ARG A 461 2.86 -19.45 -12.27
N LYS A 462 2.69 -18.12 -12.42
CA LYS A 462 2.24 -17.48 -13.66
C LYS A 462 3.44 -17.22 -14.60
N ASP A 463 3.20 -16.81 -15.84
CA ASP A 463 4.30 -16.43 -16.75
C ASP A 463 5.11 -15.26 -16.19
N SER A 464 4.46 -14.31 -15.52
CA SER A 464 5.12 -13.19 -14.86
C SER A 464 6.05 -13.59 -13.72
N PHE A 465 5.89 -14.77 -13.10
CA PHE A 465 6.81 -15.30 -12.09
C PHE A 465 8.23 -15.46 -12.66
N TYR A 466 8.35 -16.14 -13.79
CA TYR A 466 9.64 -16.39 -14.44
C TYR A 466 10.23 -15.12 -15.06
N TRP A 467 9.38 -14.23 -15.55
CA TRP A 467 9.81 -12.93 -16.05
C TRP A 467 10.40 -12.08 -14.92
N TYR A 468 9.73 -11.97 -13.77
CA TYR A 468 10.22 -11.16 -12.64
C TYR A 468 11.47 -11.77 -11.99
N GLN A 469 11.58 -13.09 -11.93
CA GLN A 469 12.81 -13.80 -11.55
C GLN A 469 13.99 -13.33 -12.41
N ASN A 470 13.81 -13.22 -13.73
CA ASN A 470 14.83 -12.71 -14.63
C ASN A 470 15.15 -11.24 -14.39
N VAL A 471 14.16 -10.40 -14.14
CA VAL A 471 14.35 -8.98 -13.79
C VAL A 471 15.24 -8.85 -12.54
N ILE A 472 14.98 -9.61 -11.51
CA ILE A 472 15.77 -9.60 -10.26
C ILE A 472 17.20 -10.06 -10.54
N ARG A 473 17.37 -11.19 -11.23
CA ARG A 473 18.69 -11.77 -11.56
C ARG A 473 19.56 -10.79 -12.34
N GLU A 474 18.97 -10.02 -13.26
CA GLU A 474 19.66 -9.07 -14.13
C GLU A 474 19.66 -7.65 -13.58
N ASN A 475 19.27 -7.47 -12.32
CA ASN A 475 19.18 -6.17 -11.63
C ASN A 475 18.45 -5.10 -12.48
N GLY A 476 17.25 -5.46 -12.98
CA GLY A 476 16.38 -4.58 -13.76
C GLY A 476 16.73 -4.44 -15.26
N THR A 477 17.90 -4.88 -15.71
CA THR A 477 18.30 -4.74 -17.12
C THR A 477 17.60 -5.74 -18.04
N GLY A 478 17.02 -6.80 -17.50
CA GLY A 478 16.25 -7.82 -18.22
C GLY A 478 14.87 -7.35 -18.69
N ALA A 479 14.35 -6.25 -18.14
CA ALA A 479 13.05 -5.72 -18.50
C ALA A 479 12.96 -5.31 -20.00
N SER A 480 14.05 -4.90 -20.63
CA SER A 480 14.06 -4.41 -22.02
C SER A 480 14.33 -5.47 -23.11
N ARG A 481 14.57 -6.74 -22.76
CA ARG A 481 14.91 -7.79 -23.72
C ARG A 481 13.72 -8.63 -24.21
N GLY A 482 12.52 -8.42 -23.68
CA GLY A 482 11.28 -9.14 -24.07
C GLY A 482 10.74 -8.80 -25.47
N GLN A 483 11.28 -7.81 -26.18
CA GLN A 483 10.84 -7.44 -27.52
C GLN A 483 11.53 -8.25 -28.66
N GLY A 484 12.30 -9.27 -28.34
CA GLY A 484 13.13 -10.03 -29.30
C GLY A 484 12.53 -11.30 -29.89
N ILE A 485 11.32 -11.74 -29.49
CA ILE A 485 10.71 -12.97 -30.02
C ILE A 485 9.30 -12.67 -30.55
N CYS A 486 9.23 -12.57 -31.87
CA CYS A 486 8.06 -12.45 -32.75
C CYS A 486 7.81 -11.06 -33.36
N ARG A 487 8.75 -10.53 -34.14
CA ARG A 487 8.39 -9.73 -35.32
C ARG A 487 8.53 -10.60 -36.56
N SER A 488 7.44 -11.27 -36.92
CA SER A 488 7.29 -11.79 -38.27
C SER A 488 7.31 -10.59 -39.25
N ARG A 489 8.16 -10.69 -40.26
CA ARG A 489 8.25 -9.73 -41.39
C ARG A 489 6.93 -9.67 -42.15
N SER A 490 6.04 -8.76 -41.79
CA SER A 490 4.93 -8.36 -42.66
C SER A 490 4.25 -7.13 -42.10
N GLU A 491 4.81 -5.94 -42.25
CA GLU A 491 4.12 -4.64 -42.15
C GLU A 491 5.04 -3.44 -42.44
N ASP A 492 5.99 -3.59 -43.35
CA ASP A 492 6.85 -2.46 -43.74
C ASP A 492 6.49 -1.88 -45.15
N HIS A 493 5.23 -2.08 -45.59
CA HIS A 493 4.84 -1.59 -46.95
C HIS A 493 3.69 -0.58 -46.99
N GLN A 494 3.19 -0.06 -45.84
CA GLN A 494 2.09 0.93 -45.88
C GLN A 494 2.34 2.30 -45.21
N ARG A 495 3.56 2.63 -44.82
CA ARG A 495 3.88 3.97 -44.23
C ARG A 495 4.68 4.93 -45.12
N ARG A 496 4.60 4.80 -46.44
CA ARG A 496 5.21 5.78 -47.38
C ARG A 496 4.25 6.41 -48.36
N ARG A 497 3.02 6.82 -47.92
CA ARG A 497 2.11 7.61 -48.78
C ARG A 497 1.23 8.54 -47.97
N PHE A 498 1.77 9.43 -47.15
CA PHE A 498 0.96 10.58 -46.65
C PHE A 498 1.91 11.69 -46.14
N TYR A 499 2.81 12.17 -46.97
CA TYR A 499 3.43 13.48 -46.80
C TYR A 499 3.88 13.98 -48.18
N ARG A 500 2.93 14.43 -48.99
CA ARG A 500 3.07 15.42 -50.09
C ARG A 500 1.69 15.84 -50.52
N ARG A 501 1.28 17.03 -50.09
CA ARG A 501 0.40 18.04 -50.68
C ARG A 501 -0.45 18.74 -49.62
N GLY A 502 -0.23 20.04 -49.55
CA GLY A 502 -1.08 21.04 -48.93
C GLY A 502 -0.39 21.79 -47.81
#